data_a4ea5cbbf4f0495f91f104e356787e6b
#
_entry.id   a4ea5cbbf4f0495f91f104e356787e6b
#
_cell.length_a   1.000
_cell.length_b   1.000
_cell.length_c   1.000
_cell.angle_alpha   90.00
_cell.angle_beta   90.00
_cell.angle_gamma   90.00
#
_symmetry.space_group_name_H-M   'P 1'
#
loop_
_entity.id
_entity.type
_entity.pdbx_description
1 polymer ?
#
loop_
_entity_poly.entity_id
_entity_poly.type
_entity_poly.pdbx_seq_one_letter_code
_entity_poly.pdbx_strand_id
1 'polypeptide(L)'
;MDHSETLSTSPITRLRRRAEVLTVSLITAFILCFSVWCLVAPKQTFSENENRALASWPVYSFTALKDGSYMSGVQTYLSDHFPLRDPFMTLKTKYEMLTGREEINDIYLAKDGYYIEAYKTPKQQKKIITQFQKLQDAITTDAKQNVRVMLVPTAISTYNAKLPGSAPDRGVLRQVDTMNEIYAALPNMQKVDAWSALQAAAAQEAGNAGNAQSMAGTEAAGNTRSSGNADGAQPVADAVDAGSDTSDPTGLYYHTDHHWTTHGAYVGYQAYCDAAGLSPIPEADFQKTCVTTDFHGTIFSKLHDSTVPGDTITLYENPANRLTVSYPDTGEVTDTLYNRDYLAQKDKYSMFLNNLHPLVEITNETADSDRQLVLIKDSYANSMVPFLVNHYQKIYVFDTRYYRFGPSSFINEHPEVTDVLLLYNMNTIDTDLGVGGIF
;
A
#
# COMPACT_ATOMS: atom_id res chain seq x y z
N MET A 1 -28.01 -35.26 73.24
CA MET A 1 -29.03 -34.87 72.25
C MET A 1 -28.34 -34.08 71.16
N ASP A 2 -28.01 -34.77 70.12
CA ASP A 2 -27.26 -34.24 69.00
C ASP A 2 -28.28 -34.03 67.86
N HIS A 3 -28.65 -32.76 67.58
CA HIS A 3 -29.52 -32.41 66.49
C HIS A 3 -28.66 -32.01 65.31
N SER A 4 -28.24 -32.97 64.51
CA SER A 4 -27.75 -32.68 63.18
C SER A 4 -28.92 -32.32 62.27
N GLU A 5 -29.16 -31.00 62.13
CA GLU A 5 -30.07 -30.48 61.10
C GLU A 5 -29.48 -30.76 59.70
N THR A 6 -30.01 -31.79 59.04
CA THR A 6 -29.82 -31.99 57.62
C THR A 6 -30.60 -30.95 56.86
N LEU A 7 -29.91 -29.85 56.45
CA LEU A 7 -30.43 -28.83 55.57
C LEU A 7 -30.88 -29.47 54.24
N SER A 8 -32.17 -29.75 54.15
CA SER A 8 -32.83 -30.20 52.91
C SER A 8 -32.77 -29.06 51.89
N THR A 9 -31.75 -29.08 51.02
CA THR A 9 -31.68 -28.10 49.91
C THR A 9 -32.87 -28.28 48.99
N SER A 10 -33.61 -27.18 48.72
CA SER A 10 -34.81 -27.21 47.89
C SER A 10 -34.50 -27.74 46.48
N PRO A 11 -35.46 -28.33 45.76
CA PRO A 11 -35.25 -28.85 44.40
C PRO A 11 -34.68 -27.76 43.45
N ILE A 12 -35.10 -26.52 43.64
CA ILE A 12 -34.63 -25.35 42.86
C ILE A 12 -33.13 -25.10 43.11
N THR A 13 -32.64 -25.18 44.36
CA THR A 13 -31.25 -24.99 44.72
C THR A 13 -30.34 -26.08 44.12
N ARG A 14 -30.86 -27.33 44.07
CA ARG A 14 -30.13 -28.45 43.43
C ARG A 14 -30.08 -28.31 41.92
N LEU A 15 -31.16 -27.84 41.27
CA LEU A 15 -31.21 -27.58 39.84
C LEU A 15 -30.25 -26.45 39.44
N ARG A 16 -30.25 -25.36 40.18
CA ARG A 16 -29.33 -24.23 39.98
C ARG A 16 -27.87 -24.66 40.12
N ARG A 17 -27.53 -25.39 41.18
CA ARG A 17 -26.14 -25.90 41.36
C ARG A 17 -25.73 -26.85 40.22
N ARG A 18 -26.66 -27.68 39.72
CA ARG A 18 -26.35 -28.56 38.55
C ARG A 18 -26.10 -27.73 37.28
N ALA A 19 -26.88 -26.67 37.05
CA ALA A 19 -26.68 -25.77 35.93
C ALA A 19 -25.35 -25.00 36.06
N GLU A 20 -25.00 -24.52 37.24
CA GLU A 20 -23.71 -23.85 37.49
C GLU A 20 -22.53 -24.80 37.25
N VAL A 21 -22.59 -26.05 37.79
CA VAL A 21 -21.54 -27.05 37.55
C VAL A 21 -21.45 -27.42 36.08
N LEU A 22 -22.57 -27.61 35.39
CA LEU A 22 -22.57 -27.89 33.97
C LEU A 22 -21.93 -26.76 33.15
N THR A 23 -22.31 -25.50 33.45
CA THR A 23 -21.75 -24.32 32.77
C THR A 23 -20.21 -24.25 32.98
N VAL A 24 -19.75 -24.38 34.22
CA VAL A 24 -18.30 -24.38 34.53
C VAL A 24 -17.59 -25.51 33.83
N SER A 25 -18.18 -26.73 33.85
CA SER A 25 -17.58 -27.90 33.18
C SER A 25 -17.50 -27.71 31.66
N LEU A 26 -18.53 -27.15 31.02
CA LEU A 26 -18.53 -26.88 29.58
C LEU A 26 -17.48 -25.83 29.21
N ILE A 27 -17.38 -24.74 29.99
CA ILE A 27 -16.38 -23.70 29.77
C ILE A 27 -14.97 -24.27 29.95
N THR A 28 -14.75 -25.06 31.01
CA THR A 28 -13.44 -25.69 31.28
C THR A 28 -13.07 -26.67 30.19
N ALA A 29 -14.01 -27.52 29.75
CA ALA A 29 -13.78 -28.45 28.64
C ALA A 29 -13.48 -27.72 27.35
N PHE A 30 -14.20 -26.65 27.04
CA PHE A 30 -13.92 -25.81 25.88
C PHE A 30 -12.51 -25.22 25.91
N ILE A 31 -12.10 -24.62 27.04
CA ILE A 31 -10.77 -24.04 27.22
C ILE A 31 -9.70 -25.12 27.03
N LEU A 32 -9.86 -26.29 27.66
CA LEU A 32 -8.89 -27.39 27.53
C LEU A 32 -8.78 -27.91 26.11
N CYS A 33 -9.92 -28.21 25.46
CA CYS A 33 -9.94 -28.69 24.07
C CYS A 33 -9.30 -27.65 23.13
N PHE A 34 -9.63 -26.37 23.32
CA PHE A 34 -9.07 -25.30 22.51
C PHE A 34 -7.57 -25.13 22.75
N SER A 35 -7.10 -25.20 24.01
CA SER A 35 -5.68 -25.16 24.33
C SER A 35 -4.90 -26.31 23.69
N VAL A 36 -5.44 -27.54 23.74
CA VAL A 36 -4.86 -28.69 23.04
C VAL A 36 -4.81 -28.44 21.54
N TRP A 37 -5.88 -27.91 20.96
CA TRP A 37 -5.91 -27.57 19.54
C TRP A 37 -4.84 -26.52 19.20
N CYS A 38 -4.67 -25.47 20.00
CA CYS A 38 -3.59 -24.49 19.83
C CYS A 38 -2.18 -25.13 19.81
N LEU A 39 -1.98 -26.21 20.55
CA LEU A 39 -0.68 -26.90 20.62
C LEU A 39 -0.43 -27.82 19.41
N VAL A 40 -1.48 -28.51 18.91
CA VAL A 40 -1.34 -29.53 17.87
C VAL A 40 -1.64 -29.02 16.47
N ALA A 41 -2.29 -27.87 16.33
CA ALA A 41 -2.59 -27.27 15.02
C ALA A 41 -1.32 -27.05 14.20
N PRO A 42 -1.34 -27.31 12.88
CA PRO A 42 -0.21 -27.00 11.99
C PRO A 42 0.21 -25.55 12.12
N LYS A 43 1.52 -25.31 12.23
CA LYS A 43 2.07 -23.95 12.31
C LYS A 43 2.47 -23.47 10.94
N GLN A 44 2.00 -22.29 10.57
CA GLN A 44 2.39 -21.61 9.35
C GLN A 44 3.57 -20.70 9.63
N THR A 45 4.47 -20.55 8.68
CA THR A 45 5.60 -19.61 8.79
C THR A 45 5.30 -18.26 8.16
N PHE A 46 4.26 -18.21 7.35
CA PHE A 46 3.85 -17.02 6.61
C PHE A 46 2.32 -16.88 6.61
N SER A 47 1.82 -15.68 6.75
CA SER A 47 0.40 -15.36 6.58
C SER A 47 0.18 -14.76 5.20
N GLU A 48 -0.50 -15.50 4.33
CA GLU A 48 -0.90 -14.99 3.02
C GLU A 48 -1.84 -13.78 3.16
N ASN A 49 -2.75 -13.80 4.15
CA ASN A 49 -3.70 -12.73 4.36
C ASN A 49 -3.06 -11.43 4.84
N GLU A 50 -2.01 -11.50 5.65
CA GLU A 50 -1.29 -10.33 6.16
C GLU A 50 -0.05 -9.98 5.35
N ASN A 51 0.32 -10.83 4.38
CA ASN A 51 1.54 -10.71 3.58
C ASN A 51 2.79 -10.48 4.46
N ARG A 52 2.93 -11.31 5.53
CA ARG A 52 4.08 -11.24 6.45
C ARG A 52 4.50 -12.59 7.00
N ALA A 53 5.76 -12.68 7.37
CA ALA A 53 6.24 -13.79 8.17
C ALA A 53 5.55 -13.80 9.54
N LEU A 54 5.11 -14.99 9.99
CA LEU A 54 4.59 -15.19 11.33
C LEU A 54 5.73 -15.42 12.32
N ALA A 55 5.52 -15.02 13.57
CA ALA A 55 6.53 -15.12 14.61
C ALA A 55 6.96 -16.58 14.83
N SER A 56 8.26 -16.82 14.88
CA SER A 56 8.81 -18.08 15.34
C SER A 56 8.79 -18.14 16.88
N TRP A 57 8.87 -19.37 17.44
CA TRP A 57 9.00 -19.53 18.89
C TRP A 57 10.24 -18.78 19.39
N PRO A 58 10.12 -17.93 20.43
CA PRO A 58 11.24 -17.10 20.88
C PRO A 58 12.35 -17.95 21.50
N VAL A 59 13.60 -17.56 21.27
CA VAL A 59 14.75 -18.21 21.87
C VAL A 59 14.82 -17.81 23.35
N TYR A 60 14.84 -18.82 24.22
CA TYR A 60 14.96 -18.59 25.66
C TYR A 60 16.36 -18.08 26.05
N SER A 61 16.40 -17.00 26.81
CA SER A 61 17.57 -16.58 27.56
C SER A 61 17.14 -15.95 28.87
N PHE A 62 18.03 -16.02 29.90
CA PHE A 62 17.72 -15.42 31.19
C PHE A 62 17.56 -13.89 31.10
N THR A 63 18.34 -13.25 30.24
CA THR A 63 18.22 -11.81 29.96
C THR A 63 16.86 -11.49 29.35
N ALA A 64 16.46 -12.23 28.31
CA ALA A 64 15.17 -12.04 27.66
C ALA A 64 13.97 -12.30 28.58
N LEU A 65 14.13 -13.23 29.55
CA LEU A 65 13.09 -13.45 30.55
C LEU A 65 13.01 -12.27 31.54
N LYS A 66 14.16 -11.73 31.93
CA LYS A 66 14.24 -10.62 32.90
C LYS A 66 13.75 -9.30 32.34
N ASP A 67 14.03 -9.00 31.07
CA ASP A 67 13.60 -7.78 30.39
C ASP A 67 12.20 -7.89 29.80
N GLY A 68 11.56 -9.07 29.86
CA GLY A 68 10.20 -9.33 29.37
C GLY A 68 10.11 -9.65 27.88
N SER A 69 11.19 -9.57 27.12
CA SER A 69 11.18 -9.81 25.66
C SER A 69 10.81 -11.25 25.31
N TYR A 70 11.23 -12.24 26.14
CA TYR A 70 10.82 -13.62 25.95
C TYR A 70 9.30 -13.80 26.06
N MET A 71 8.66 -13.24 27.10
CA MET A 71 7.20 -13.35 27.27
C MET A 71 6.44 -12.59 26.19
N SER A 72 6.94 -11.44 25.75
CA SER A 72 6.42 -10.72 24.60
C SER A 72 6.50 -11.55 23.32
N GLY A 73 7.61 -12.22 23.08
CA GLY A 73 7.78 -13.15 21.96
C GLY A 73 6.82 -14.32 22.00
N VAL A 74 6.62 -14.94 23.19
CA VAL A 74 5.63 -16.01 23.38
C VAL A 74 4.21 -15.51 23.08
N GLN A 75 3.85 -14.32 23.56
CA GLN A 75 2.53 -13.73 23.30
C GLN A 75 2.32 -13.49 21.79
N THR A 76 3.31 -12.94 21.11
CA THR A 76 3.26 -12.71 19.65
C THR A 76 3.11 -14.05 18.91
N TYR A 77 3.91 -15.07 19.28
CA TYR A 77 3.80 -16.39 18.67
C TYR A 77 2.41 -17.01 18.86
N LEU A 78 1.85 -16.98 20.08
CA LEU A 78 0.52 -17.52 20.35
C LEU A 78 -0.57 -16.77 19.60
N SER A 79 -0.43 -15.44 19.47
CA SER A 79 -1.36 -14.62 18.69
C SER A 79 -1.30 -14.94 17.19
N ASP A 80 -0.10 -15.12 16.64
CA ASP A 80 0.10 -15.43 15.23
C ASP A 80 -0.38 -16.84 14.85
N HIS A 81 -0.27 -17.79 15.76
CA HIS A 81 -0.61 -19.21 15.53
C HIS A 81 -1.93 -19.63 16.19
N PHE A 82 -2.78 -18.66 16.49
CA PHE A 82 -4.09 -18.92 17.07
C PHE A 82 -4.98 -19.64 16.05
N PRO A 83 -5.57 -20.81 16.38
CA PRO A 83 -6.46 -21.52 15.45
C PRO A 83 -7.64 -20.65 15.02
N LEU A 84 -7.98 -20.68 13.74
CA LEU A 84 -9.04 -19.84 13.15
C LEU A 84 -8.81 -18.34 13.29
N ARG A 85 -7.55 -17.91 13.39
CA ARG A 85 -7.20 -16.51 13.52
C ARG A 85 -7.88 -15.64 12.45
N ASP A 86 -7.73 -15.99 11.16
CA ASP A 86 -8.28 -15.21 10.05
C ASP A 86 -9.83 -15.13 10.08
N PRO A 87 -10.58 -16.24 10.28
CA PRO A 87 -12.02 -16.17 10.53
C PRO A 87 -12.42 -15.27 11.68
N PHE A 88 -11.66 -15.27 12.80
CA PHE A 88 -11.96 -14.40 13.93
C PHE A 88 -11.66 -12.93 13.62
N MET A 89 -10.59 -12.64 12.88
CA MET A 89 -10.28 -11.28 12.41
C MET A 89 -11.38 -10.75 11.49
N THR A 90 -11.81 -11.56 10.51
CA THR A 90 -12.92 -11.21 9.63
C THR A 90 -14.23 -10.99 10.41
N LEU A 91 -14.54 -11.86 11.37
CA LEU A 91 -15.73 -11.73 12.22
C LEU A 91 -15.67 -10.44 13.06
N LYS A 92 -14.50 -10.13 13.64
CA LYS A 92 -14.30 -8.87 14.39
C LYS A 92 -14.55 -7.67 13.49
N THR A 93 -13.93 -7.61 12.31
CA THR A 93 -14.10 -6.50 11.36
C THR A 93 -15.56 -6.31 10.95
N LYS A 94 -16.27 -7.42 10.62
CA LYS A 94 -17.70 -7.36 10.29
C LYS A 94 -18.57 -6.88 11.46
N TYR A 95 -18.26 -7.32 12.67
CA TYR A 95 -18.97 -6.85 13.87
C TYR A 95 -18.74 -5.36 14.10
N GLU A 96 -17.50 -4.87 13.94
CA GLU A 96 -17.17 -3.45 14.08
C GLU A 96 -17.89 -2.61 13.00
N MET A 97 -17.94 -3.07 11.76
CA MET A 97 -18.72 -2.43 10.68
C MET A 97 -20.21 -2.40 11.00
N LEU A 98 -20.80 -3.51 11.47
CA LEU A 98 -22.21 -3.60 11.84
C LEU A 98 -22.57 -2.68 13.02
N THR A 99 -21.62 -2.39 13.91
CA THR A 99 -21.81 -1.43 15.02
C THR A 99 -21.66 0.03 14.59
N GLY A 100 -21.46 0.29 13.30
CA GLY A 100 -21.32 1.64 12.74
C GLY A 100 -19.96 2.27 12.96
N ARG A 101 -18.91 1.48 13.21
CA ARG A 101 -17.55 2.01 13.23
C ARG A 101 -17.13 2.40 11.83
N GLU A 102 -16.62 3.61 11.70
CA GLU A 102 -16.10 4.18 10.47
C GLU A 102 -14.56 4.17 10.39
N GLU A 103 -13.89 3.73 11.49
CA GLU A 103 -12.44 3.54 11.58
C GLU A 103 -12.13 2.21 12.28
N ILE A 104 -11.35 1.35 11.62
CA ILE A 104 -10.93 0.03 12.12
C ILE A 104 -9.43 -0.13 11.84
N ASN A 105 -8.64 -0.43 12.87
CA ASN A 105 -7.19 -0.66 12.75
C ASN A 105 -6.44 0.50 12.04
N ASP A 106 -6.75 1.76 12.39
CA ASP A 106 -6.21 2.97 11.74
C ASP A 106 -6.61 3.10 10.24
N ILE A 107 -7.68 2.45 9.81
CA ILE A 107 -8.21 2.52 8.45
C ILE A 107 -9.62 3.11 8.50
N TYR A 108 -9.84 4.19 7.76
CA TYR A 108 -11.17 4.77 7.55
C TYR A 108 -11.92 4.00 6.47
N LEU A 109 -13.18 3.66 6.77
CA LEU A 109 -14.14 3.15 5.80
C LEU A 109 -14.70 4.34 5.03
N ALA A 110 -14.06 4.69 3.94
CA ALA A 110 -14.37 5.89 3.19
C ALA A 110 -15.49 5.65 2.17
N LYS A 111 -15.98 6.74 1.56
CA LYS A 111 -16.99 6.68 0.49
C LYS A 111 -16.42 5.96 -0.74
N ASP A 112 -17.33 5.50 -1.59
CA ASP A 112 -17.03 4.86 -2.88
C ASP A 112 -16.19 3.58 -2.74
N GLY A 113 -16.26 2.90 -1.58
CA GLY A 113 -15.56 1.65 -1.33
C GLY A 113 -14.06 1.80 -1.02
N TYR A 114 -13.56 3.02 -0.82
CA TYR A 114 -12.16 3.23 -0.45
C TYR A 114 -11.89 2.87 1.01
N TYR A 115 -10.75 2.22 1.25
CA TYR A 115 -10.16 2.07 2.55
C TYR A 115 -8.94 2.99 2.65
N ILE A 116 -9.00 3.97 3.54
CA ILE A 116 -7.99 5.03 3.61
C ILE A 116 -7.24 4.94 4.94
N GLU A 117 -5.94 4.71 4.88
CA GLU A 117 -5.09 4.64 6.06
C GLU A 117 -4.93 6.01 6.72
N ALA A 118 -5.08 6.01 8.05
CA ALA A 118 -4.90 7.22 8.86
C ALA A 118 -3.45 7.72 8.79
N TYR A 119 -3.29 9.03 8.63
CA TYR A 119 -1.97 9.66 8.63
C TYR A 119 -1.43 9.81 10.05
N LYS A 120 -0.18 9.43 10.23
CA LYS A 120 0.57 9.65 11.47
C LYS A 120 1.70 10.65 11.20
N THR A 121 1.67 11.78 11.89
CA THR A 121 2.73 12.80 11.75
C THR A 121 4.10 12.20 12.05
N PRO A 122 5.10 12.38 11.17
CA PRO A 122 6.45 11.87 11.36
C PRO A 122 7.07 12.35 12.68
N LYS A 123 7.66 11.43 13.43
CA LYS A 123 8.36 11.74 14.70
C LYS A 123 9.81 12.13 14.47
N GLN A 124 10.40 11.71 13.33
CA GLN A 124 11.81 11.89 13.00
C GLN A 124 12.05 12.92 11.87
N GLN A 125 11.12 13.85 11.66
CA GLN A 125 11.18 14.83 10.57
C GLN A 125 12.54 15.56 10.46
N LYS A 126 13.13 15.98 11.60
CA LYS A 126 14.47 16.60 11.62
C LYS A 126 15.56 15.68 11.09
N LYS A 127 15.46 14.37 11.38
CA LYS A 127 16.42 13.39 10.87
C LYS A 127 16.28 13.24 9.36
N ILE A 128 15.04 13.16 8.85
CA ILE A 128 14.76 13.07 7.41
C ILE A 128 15.39 14.27 6.69
N ILE A 129 15.10 15.49 7.14
CA ILE A 129 15.66 16.73 6.57
C ILE A 129 17.19 16.67 6.59
N THR A 130 17.79 16.29 7.73
CA THR A 130 19.25 16.21 7.84
C THR A 130 19.86 15.20 6.87
N GLN A 131 19.20 14.06 6.64
CA GLN A 131 19.72 13.05 5.70
C GLN A 131 19.63 13.54 4.25
N PHE A 132 18.56 14.22 3.88
CA PHE A 132 18.43 14.81 2.55
C PHE A 132 19.48 15.89 2.31
N GLN A 133 19.69 16.79 3.29
CA GLN A 133 20.75 17.80 3.22
C GLN A 133 22.14 17.18 3.08
N LYS A 134 22.46 16.14 3.86
CA LYS A 134 23.73 15.43 3.76
C LYS A 134 23.96 14.80 2.39
N LEU A 135 22.92 14.20 1.79
CA LEU A 135 23.02 13.68 0.43
C LEU A 135 23.43 14.78 -0.53
N GLN A 136 22.71 15.91 -0.54
CA GLN A 136 23.01 17.01 -1.44
C GLN A 136 24.40 17.60 -1.20
N ASP A 137 24.81 17.74 0.06
CA ASP A 137 26.13 18.26 0.40
C ASP A 137 27.26 17.32 -0.03
N ALA A 138 27.00 16.00 0.00
CA ALA A 138 27.96 14.98 -0.38
C ALA A 138 28.16 14.84 -1.91
N ILE A 139 27.20 15.28 -2.73
CA ILE A 139 27.31 15.26 -4.19
C ILE A 139 28.31 16.34 -4.64
N THR A 140 29.31 15.95 -5.41
CA THR A 140 30.38 16.84 -5.92
C THR A 140 30.33 17.02 -7.45
N THR A 141 29.49 16.28 -8.14
CA THR A 141 29.25 16.36 -9.59
C THR A 141 28.20 17.43 -9.92
N ASP A 142 28.03 17.75 -11.21
CA ASP A 142 27.02 18.70 -11.70
C ASP A 142 25.59 18.27 -11.39
N ALA A 143 25.35 16.99 -11.15
CA ALA A 143 24.06 16.45 -10.69
C ALA A 143 23.53 17.13 -9.42
N LYS A 144 24.43 17.73 -8.62
CA LYS A 144 24.08 18.51 -7.42
C LYS A 144 23.05 19.62 -7.69
N GLN A 145 23.09 20.23 -8.88
CA GLN A 145 22.19 21.32 -9.26
C GLN A 145 20.78 20.80 -9.64
N ASN A 146 20.66 19.51 -9.95
CA ASN A 146 19.41 18.87 -10.38
C ASN A 146 18.87 17.86 -9.36
N VAL A 147 19.13 18.09 -8.08
CA VAL A 147 18.55 17.27 -7.00
C VAL A 147 17.11 17.71 -6.76
N ARG A 148 16.19 16.78 -6.94
CA ARG A 148 14.76 16.99 -6.75
C ARG A 148 14.22 16.15 -5.62
N VAL A 149 13.25 16.68 -4.89
CA VAL A 149 12.51 15.98 -3.85
C VAL A 149 11.04 15.94 -4.22
N MET A 150 10.50 14.74 -4.27
CA MET A 150 9.09 14.47 -4.49
C MET A 150 8.51 13.76 -3.27
N LEU A 151 7.81 14.51 -2.44
CA LEU A 151 7.02 13.96 -1.34
C LEU A 151 5.63 13.65 -1.89
N VAL A 152 5.27 12.37 -1.89
CA VAL A 152 3.98 11.94 -2.46
C VAL A 152 2.93 11.90 -1.36
N PRO A 153 1.83 12.68 -1.50
CA PRO A 153 0.70 12.58 -0.58
C PRO A 153 0.07 11.19 -0.68
N THR A 154 -0.58 10.75 0.38
CA THR A 154 -1.33 9.50 0.37
C THR A 154 -2.82 9.75 0.19
N ALA A 155 -3.61 8.70 0.01
CA ALA A 155 -5.05 8.81 -0.26
C ALA A 155 -5.81 9.68 0.76
N ILE A 156 -5.39 9.71 2.03
CA ILE A 156 -6.04 10.54 3.06
C ILE A 156 -5.96 12.03 2.77
N SER A 157 -4.87 12.49 2.17
CA SER A 157 -4.69 13.89 1.79
C SER A 157 -5.44 14.22 0.51
N THR A 158 -5.35 13.34 -0.49
CA THR A 158 -5.91 13.57 -1.83
C THR A 158 -7.43 13.35 -1.85
N TYR A 159 -7.92 12.29 -1.22
CA TYR A 159 -9.34 11.92 -1.17
C TYR A 159 -10.03 12.30 0.15
N ASN A 160 -9.66 13.43 0.75
CA ASN A 160 -10.21 13.82 2.02
C ASN A 160 -11.74 14.00 2.02
N ALA A 161 -12.34 14.36 0.90
CA ALA A 161 -13.79 14.47 0.72
C ALA A 161 -14.52 13.12 0.81
N LYS A 162 -13.79 12.01 0.62
CA LYS A 162 -14.31 10.66 0.75
C LYS A 162 -14.30 10.16 2.20
N LEU A 163 -13.56 10.80 3.12
CA LEU A 163 -13.47 10.39 4.51
C LEU A 163 -14.83 10.52 5.22
N PRO A 164 -15.11 9.66 6.21
CA PRO A 164 -16.30 9.76 7.03
C PRO A 164 -16.30 11.07 7.82
N GLY A 165 -17.51 11.56 8.18
CA GLY A 165 -17.67 12.80 8.92
C GLY A 165 -17.08 12.78 10.34
N SER A 166 -16.95 11.59 10.91
CA SER A 166 -16.35 11.32 12.23
C SER A 166 -14.82 11.32 12.23
N ALA A 167 -14.17 11.35 11.06
CA ALA A 167 -12.70 11.37 10.98
C ALA A 167 -12.16 12.63 11.70
N PRO A 168 -11.35 12.48 12.79
CA PRO A 168 -11.16 13.54 13.78
C PRO A 168 -10.50 14.82 13.24
N ASP A 169 -9.63 14.74 12.26
CA ASP A 169 -9.07 15.93 11.63
C ASP A 169 -8.75 15.72 10.14
N ARG A 170 -9.26 14.63 9.61
CA ARG A 170 -9.13 14.22 8.22
C ARG A 170 -7.67 14.13 7.69
N GLY A 171 -6.67 14.35 8.53
CA GLY A 171 -5.25 14.18 8.22
C GLY A 171 -4.65 15.12 7.17
N VAL A 172 -5.47 15.84 6.41
CA VAL A 172 -5.08 16.62 5.24
C VAL A 172 -4.11 17.72 5.59
N LEU A 173 -4.51 18.58 6.52
CA LEU A 173 -3.71 19.75 6.88
C LEU A 173 -2.36 19.34 7.45
N ARG A 174 -2.31 18.35 8.32
CA ARG A 174 -1.06 17.89 8.93
C ARG A 174 -0.11 17.27 7.92
N GLN A 175 -0.60 16.49 6.95
CA GLN A 175 0.25 15.91 5.92
C GLN A 175 0.86 17.00 5.03
N VAL A 176 0.04 17.95 4.56
CA VAL A 176 0.48 19.08 3.74
C VAL A 176 1.41 20.00 4.50
N ASP A 177 1.10 20.31 5.76
CA ASP A 177 1.96 21.14 6.61
C ASP A 177 3.34 20.50 6.79
N THR A 178 3.37 19.19 7.08
CA THR A 178 4.63 18.44 7.20
C THR A 178 5.44 18.45 5.89
N MET A 179 4.78 18.26 4.75
CA MET A 179 5.42 18.35 3.43
C MET A 179 6.05 19.75 3.23
N ASN A 180 5.29 20.80 3.51
CA ASN A 180 5.75 22.18 3.36
C ASN A 180 6.92 22.51 4.31
N GLU A 181 6.89 22.02 5.55
CA GLU A 181 7.99 22.18 6.50
C GLU A 181 9.27 21.46 6.00
N ILE A 182 9.16 20.25 5.45
CA ILE A 182 10.30 19.55 4.87
C ILE A 182 10.84 20.31 3.66
N TYR A 183 9.99 20.72 2.72
CA TYR A 183 10.42 21.48 1.56
C TYR A 183 11.06 22.82 1.93
N ALA A 184 10.52 23.55 2.89
CA ALA A 184 11.09 24.83 3.36
C ALA A 184 12.48 24.65 3.98
N ALA A 185 12.75 23.48 4.55
CA ALA A 185 14.07 23.16 5.12
C ALA A 185 15.09 22.67 4.07
N LEU A 186 14.69 22.50 2.82
CA LEU A 186 15.52 22.01 1.70
C LEU A 186 15.62 23.04 0.56
N PRO A 187 16.08 24.28 0.83
CA PRO A 187 16.03 25.39 -0.15
C PRO A 187 16.91 25.18 -1.39
N ASN A 188 17.89 24.29 -1.30
CA ASN A 188 18.82 23.99 -2.39
C ASN A 188 18.37 22.80 -3.25
N MET A 189 17.27 22.14 -2.90
CA MET A 189 16.66 21.06 -3.68
C MET A 189 15.41 21.58 -4.39
N GLN A 190 15.18 21.09 -5.60
CA GLN A 190 14.00 21.47 -6.37
C GLN A 190 12.79 20.68 -5.86
N LYS A 191 11.71 21.38 -5.55
CA LYS A 191 10.44 20.75 -5.16
C LYS A 191 9.73 20.18 -6.39
N VAL A 192 9.23 18.93 -6.30
CA VAL A 192 8.23 18.39 -7.21
C VAL A 192 6.86 18.45 -6.54
N ASP A 193 5.93 19.23 -7.08
CA ASP A 193 4.62 19.47 -6.47
C ASP A 193 3.58 18.40 -6.84
N ALA A 194 3.81 17.18 -6.37
CA ALA A 194 2.90 16.06 -6.58
C ALA A 194 1.53 16.29 -5.91
N TRP A 195 1.49 17.03 -4.80
CA TRP A 195 0.23 17.25 -4.07
C TRP A 195 -0.76 18.09 -4.91
N SER A 196 -0.33 19.20 -5.47
CA SER A 196 -1.20 20.05 -6.30
C SER A 196 -1.69 19.33 -7.55
N ALA A 197 -0.83 18.52 -8.18
CA ALA A 197 -1.20 17.74 -9.35
C ALA A 197 -2.26 16.68 -9.02
N LEU A 198 -2.06 15.90 -7.96
CA LEU A 198 -3.01 14.87 -7.53
C LEU A 198 -4.32 15.46 -7.03
N GLN A 199 -4.31 16.62 -6.35
CA GLN A 199 -5.52 17.32 -5.96
C GLN A 199 -6.34 17.81 -7.18
N ALA A 200 -5.68 18.34 -8.19
CA ALA A 200 -6.34 18.76 -9.41
C ALA A 200 -6.99 17.58 -10.15
N ALA A 201 -6.27 16.45 -10.25
CA ALA A 201 -6.79 15.23 -10.84
C ALA A 201 -7.99 14.65 -10.05
N ALA A 202 -7.91 14.61 -8.71
CA ALA A 202 -9.02 14.16 -7.86
C ALA A 202 -10.27 15.05 -8.01
N ALA A 203 -10.09 16.36 -8.19
CA ALA A 203 -11.21 17.26 -8.45
C ALA A 203 -11.88 17.00 -9.80
N GLN A 204 -11.10 16.64 -10.83
CA GLN A 204 -11.63 16.25 -12.14
C GLN A 204 -12.41 14.92 -12.06
N GLU A 205 -11.89 13.91 -11.36
CA GLU A 205 -12.61 12.66 -11.13
C GLU A 205 -13.98 12.92 -10.48
N ALA A 206 -14.02 13.73 -9.43
CA ALA A 206 -15.27 14.08 -8.73
C ALA A 206 -16.26 14.81 -9.64
N GLY A 207 -15.77 15.72 -10.51
CA GLY A 207 -16.59 16.42 -11.51
C GLY A 207 -17.20 15.50 -12.55
N ASN A 208 -16.42 14.54 -13.05
CA ASN A 208 -16.88 13.55 -14.04
C ASN A 208 -17.92 12.61 -13.45
N ALA A 209 -17.72 12.13 -12.22
CA ALA A 209 -18.68 11.27 -11.52
C ALA A 209 -20.03 12.00 -11.29
N GLY A 210 -20.00 13.29 -10.94
CA GLY A 210 -21.20 14.11 -10.77
C GLY A 210 -22.00 14.29 -12.08
N ASN A 211 -21.29 14.48 -13.19
CA ASN A 211 -21.91 14.60 -14.51
C ASN A 211 -22.52 13.27 -14.99
N ALA A 212 -21.85 12.15 -14.79
CA ALA A 212 -22.36 10.82 -15.13
C ALA A 212 -23.65 10.48 -14.37
N GLN A 213 -23.72 10.78 -13.07
CA GLN A 213 -24.94 10.59 -12.27
C GLN A 213 -26.09 11.50 -12.74
N SER A 214 -25.78 12.74 -13.14
CA SER A 214 -26.78 13.68 -13.67
C SER A 214 -27.39 13.19 -14.99
N MET A 215 -26.57 12.63 -15.88
CA MET A 215 -27.03 12.06 -17.17
C MET A 215 -27.88 10.79 -16.96
N ALA A 216 -27.46 9.88 -16.09
CA ALA A 216 -28.22 8.68 -15.76
C ALA A 216 -29.58 8.99 -15.12
N GLY A 217 -29.63 10.04 -14.28
CA GLY A 217 -30.88 10.53 -13.70
C GLY A 217 -31.87 11.12 -14.73
N THR A 218 -31.37 11.66 -15.84
CA THR A 218 -32.18 12.25 -16.91
C THR A 218 -32.73 11.16 -17.84
N GLU A 219 -32.01 10.08 -18.11
CA GLU A 219 -32.48 8.94 -18.89
C GLU A 219 -33.52 8.09 -18.16
N ALA A 220 -33.43 7.94 -16.85
CA ALA A 220 -34.42 7.22 -16.04
C ALA A 220 -35.81 7.90 -16.00
N ALA A 221 -35.89 9.19 -16.25
CA ALA A 221 -37.15 9.95 -16.30
C ALA A 221 -37.87 9.87 -17.66
N GLY A 222 -37.24 9.32 -18.69
CA GLY A 222 -37.73 9.36 -20.09
C GLY A 222 -38.33 8.06 -20.65
N ASN A 223 -38.26 6.91 -19.98
CA ASN A 223 -38.66 5.66 -20.59
C ASN A 223 -39.54 4.75 -19.74
N THR A 224 -40.83 5.07 -19.64
CA THR A 224 -41.87 4.10 -19.29
C THR A 224 -42.63 3.75 -20.56
N ARG A 225 -42.29 2.62 -21.20
CA ARG A 225 -43.17 1.67 -21.89
C ARG A 225 -42.40 0.80 -22.86
N SER A 226 -42.25 -0.47 -22.55
CA SER A 226 -42.73 -1.58 -23.37
C SER A 226 -42.24 -2.92 -22.78
N SER A 227 -43.20 -3.74 -22.42
CA SER A 227 -43.05 -5.15 -22.04
C SER A 227 -42.73 -5.99 -23.26
N GLY A 228 -41.80 -6.95 -23.12
CA GLY A 228 -41.57 -8.02 -24.12
C GLY A 228 -40.70 -9.11 -23.48
N ASN A 229 -41.33 -10.25 -23.17
CA ASN A 229 -40.69 -11.51 -22.76
C ASN A 229 -39.77 -12.04 -23.85
N ALA A 230 -38.62 -12.55 -23.51
CA ALA A 230 -38.01 -13.71 -24.17
C ALA A 230 -36.94 -14.38 -23.29
N ASP A 231 -37.02 -15.70 -23.29
CA ASP A 231 -36.23 -16.71 -22.56
C ASP A 231 -34.73 -16.74 -22.86
N GLY A 232 -33.97 -17.10 -21.84
CA GLY A 232 -32.91 -18.13 -21.86
C GLY A 232 -31.70 -17.95 -22.74
N ALA A 233 -30.55 -17.46 -22.15
CA ALA A 233 -29.23 -17.94 -22.56
C ALA A 233 -28.20 -17.64 -21.48
N GLN A 234 -27.35 -18.65 -21.14
CA GLN A 234 -26.20 -18.50 -20.24
C GLN A 234 -25.12 -17.61 -20.88
N PRO A 235 -24.36 -16.85 -20.08
CA PRO A 235 -23.27 -16.06 -20.62
C PRO A 235 -22.02 -16.92 -20.86
N VAL A 236 -21.61 -16.96 -22.11
CA VAL A 236 -20.24 -17.32 -22.51
C VAL A 236 -19.33 -16.15 -22.21
N ALA A 237 -18.15 -16.44 -21.65
CA ALA A 237 -17.12 -15.45 -21.42
C ALA A 237 -16.58 -14.97 -22.78
N ASP A 238 -17.04 -13.83 -23.22
CA ASP A 238 -16.51 -13.16 -24.40
C ASP A 238 -15.53 -12.05 -24.00
N ALA A 239 -14.45 -11.99 -24.77
CA ALA A 239 -13.41 -10.98 -24.71
C ALA A 239 -14.02 -9.58 -24.63
N VAL A 240 -13.56 -8.78 -23.66
CA VAL A 240 -13.94 -7.38 -23.52
C VAL A 240 -13.37 -6.62 -24.71
N ASP A 241 -14.27 -6.18 -25.57
CA ASP A 241 -13.99 -5.30 -26.71
C ASP A 241 -13.31 -4.01 -26.21
N ALA A 242 -12.15 -3.71 -26.78
CA ALA A 242 -11.38 -2.49 -26.49
C ALA A 242 -12.08 -1.27 -27.09
N GLY A 243 -13.18 -0.85 -26.47
CA GLY A 243 -13.82 0.43 -26.71
C GLY A 243 -13.11 1.53 -25.93
N SER A 244 -12.62 2.53 -26.62
CA SER A 244 -11.79 3.66 -26.22
C SER A 244 -12.34 4.51 -25.07
N ASP A 245 -12.35 3.99 -23.83
CA ASP A 245 -12.38 4.82 -22.64
C ASP A 245 -10.94 4.86 -22.08
N THR A 246 -10.27 6.00 -22.24
CA THR A 246 -8.84 6.19 -21.94
C THR A 246 -8.57 6.48 -20.47
N SER A 247 -9.58 6.47 -19.61
CA SER A 247 -9.40 6.63 -18.16
C SER A 247 -9.16 5.27 -17.49
N ASP A 248 -8.19 5.22 -16.59
CA ASP A 248 -8.04 4.07 -15.70
C ASP A 248 -9.25 4.06 -14.74
N PRO A 249 -10.08 3.00 -14.74
CA PRO A 249 -11.31 2.97 -13.94
C PRO A 249 -11.04 2.91 -12.43
N THR A 250 -9.79 2.77 -12.02
CA THR A 250 -9.43 2.56 -10.60
C THR A 250 -9.16 3.84 -9.82
N GLY A 251 -9.18 5.01 -10.44
CA GLY A 251 -8.86 6.30 -9.78
C GLY A 251 -7.36 6.48 -9.50
N LEU A 252 -7.02 7.47 -8.67
CA LEU A 252 -5.62 7.83 -8.36
C LEU A 252 -4.96 6.90 -7.34
N TYR A 253 -5.74 6.24 -6.48
CA TYR A 253 -5.26 5.30 -5.46
C TYR A 253 -6.06 4.01 -5.51
N TYR A 254 -5.41 2.90 -5.15
CA TYR A 254 -6.11 1.64 -4.96
C TYR A 254 -7.08 1.72 -3.78
N HIS A 255 -8.17 0.94 -3.83
CA HIS A 255 -9.15 0.87 -2.76
C HIS A 255 -8.64 0.06 -1.57
N THR A 256 -7.86 -0.99 -1.84
CA THR A 256 -7.45 -2.00 -0.88
C THR A 256 -5.95 -1.99 -0.59
N ASP A 257 -5.19 -1.08 -1.24
CA ASP A 257 -3.76 -0.93 -1.04
C ASP A 257 -3.37 0.52 -0.72
N HIS A 258 -2.20 0.69 -0.13
CA HIS A 258 -1.71 2.01 0.27
C HIS A 258 -1.05 2.79 -0.87
N HIS A 259 -0.76 2.16 -2.02
CA HIS A 259 -0.14 2.82 -3.16
C HIS A 259 -1.14 3.62 -4.00
N TRP A 260 -0.61 4.55 -4.76
CA TRP A 260 -1.32 5.09 -5.91
C TRP A 260 -1.46 4.03 -7.02
N THR A 261 -2.43 4.20 -7.90
CA THR A 261 -2.56 3.38 -9.10
C THR A 261 -1.51 3.78 -10.14
N THR A 262 -1.45 3.06 -11.25
CA THR A 262 -0.60 3.46 -12.39
C THR A 262 -1.04 4.83 -12.94
N HIS A 263 -2.35 5.13 -12.93
CA HIS A 263 -2.85 6.46 -13.31
C HIS A 263 -2.41 7.53 -12.30
N GLY A 264 -2.50 7.28 -11.00
CA GLY A 264 -1.97 8.20 -9.98
C GLY A 264 -0.46 8.44 -10.12
N ALA A 265 0.30 7.39 -10.44
CA ALA A 265 1.73 7.49 -10.73
C ALA A 265 2.01 8.31 -12.00
N TYR A 266 1.14 8.21 -13.02
CA TYR A 266 1.22 9.05 -14.23
C TYR A 266 1.01 10.53 -13.91
N VAL A 267 0.04 10.88 -13.08
CA VAL A 267 -0.16 12.26 -12.62
C VAL A 267 1.07 12.77 -11.84
N GLY A 268 1.65 11.92 -10.98
CA GLY A 268 2.91 12.23 -10.31
C GLY A 268 4.09 12.44 -11.28
N TYR A 269 4.17 11.62 -12.31
CA TYR A 269 5.16 11.77 -13.37
C TYR A 269 5.00 13.09 -14.14
N GLN A 270 3.79 13.56 -14.42
CA GLN A 270 3.55 14.86 -15.04
C GLN A 270 4.13 16.00 -14.17
N ALA A 271 3.87 15.96 -12.85
CA ALA A 271 4.45 16.94 -11.91
C ALA A 271 5.98 16.88 -11.87
N TYR A 272 6.56 15.68 -12.01
CA TYR A 272 8.01 15.54 -12.13
C TYR A 272 8.54 16.16 -13.43
N CYS A 273 7.88 15.92 -14.55
CA CYS A 273 8.28 16.50 -15.84
C CYS A 273 8.29 18.02 -15.77
N ASP A 274 7.26 18.65 -15.20
CA ASP A 274 7.21 20.09 -14.99
C ASP A 274 8.43 20.60 -14.20
N ALA A 275 8.75 19.96 -13.08
CA ALA A 275 9.90 20.34 -12.26
C ALA A 275 11.25 20.05 -12.93
N ALA A 276 11.33 19.09 -13.84
CA ALA A 276 12.55 18.67 -14.53
C ALA A 276 12.74 19.39 -15.89
N GLY A 277 11.77 20.21 -16.30
CA GLY A 277 11.78 20.85 -17.63
C GLY A 277 11.66 19.85 -18.76
N LEU A 278 10.90 18.76 -18.55
CA LEU A 278 10.62 17.71 -19.53
C LEU A 278 9.18 17.86 -20.06
N SER A 279 8.94 17.41 -21.27
CA SER A 279 7.60 17.31 -21.81
C SER A 279 7.04 15.91 -21.52
N PRO A 280 5.97 15.77 -20.74
CA PRO A 280 5.43 14.45 -20.43
C PRO A 280 4.90 13.78 -21.71
N ILE A 281 5.10 12.47 -21.84
CA ILE A 281 4.46 11.67 -22.90
C ILE A 281 2.94 11.69 -22.63
N PRO A 282 2.10 12.01 -23.63
CA PRO A 282 0.66 11.95 -23.46
C PRO A 282 0.17 10.58 -23.03
N GLU A 283 -0.82 10.54 -22.13
CA GLU A 283 -1.33 9.27 -21.59
C GLU A 283 -1.89 8.35 -22.68
N ALA A 284 -2.44 8.92 -23.74
CA ALA A 284 -2.97 8.18 -24.89
C ALA A 284 -1.90 7.48 -25.72
N ASP A 285 -0.64 7.86 -25.60
CA ASP A 285 0.48 7.26 -26.33
C ASP A 285 1.01 5.99 -25.67
N PHE A 286 0.56 5.69 -24.44
CA PHE A 286 0.88 4.43 -23.78
C PHE A 286 -0.11 3.33 -24.14
N GLN A 287 0.42 2.14 -24.40
CA GLN A 287 -0.37 0.93 -24.47
C GLN A 287 -0.79 0.52 -23.05
N LYS A 288 -2.10 0.55 -22.79
CA LYS A 288 -2.69 0.16 -21.51
C LYS A 288 -3.09 -1.30 -21.52
N THR A 289 -2.64 -2.06 -20.53
CA THR A 289 -2.95 -3.49 -20.37
C THR A 289 -3.44 -3.76 -18.95
N CYS A 290 -4.72 -4.14 -18.80
CA CYS A 290 -5.22 -4.67 -17.54
C CYS A 290 -4.62 -6.06 -17.29
N VAL A 291 -3.86 -6.24 -16.20
CA VAL A 291 -3.19 -7.51 -15.90
C VAL A 291 -3.86 -8.29 -14.79
N THR A 292 -4.68 -7.66 -13.98
CA THR A 292 -5.51 -8.30 -12.95
C THR A 292 -6.64 -7.37 -12.51
N THR A 293 -7.76 -7.95 -12.11
CA THR A 293 -8.88 -7.29 -11.41
C THR A 293 -9.08 -7.82 -10.00
N ASP A 294 -8.11 -8.58 -9.50
CA ASP A 294 -8.14 -9.26 -8.21
C ASP A 294 -6.88 -8.94 -7.39
N PHE A 295 -6.59 -7.65 -7.24
CA PHE A 295 -5.51 -7.20 -6.39
C PHE A 295 -6.05 -6.80 -5.02
N HIS A 296 -5.60 -7.51 -3.97
CA HIS A 296 -5.92 -7.20 -2.58
C HIS A 296 -4.63 -6.86 -1.84
N GLY A 297 -4.42 -5.56 -1.60
CA GLY A 297 -3.17 -5.05 -1.07
C GLY A 297 -3.06 -5.04 0.44
N THR A 298 -2.17 -4.19 0.94
CA THR A 298 -1.78 -4.13 2.35
C THR A 298 -2.89 -3.62 3.27
N ILE A 299 -3.77 -2.74 2.79
CA ILE A 299 -4.91 -2.23 3.57
C ILE A 299 -5.95 -3.34 3.76
N PHE A 300 -6.25 -4.11 2.71
CA PHE A 300 -7.06 -5.31 2.82
C PHE A 300 -6.52 -6.27 3.88
N SER A 301 -5.19 -6.46 3.90
CA SER A 301 -4.52 -7.33 4.86
C SER A 301 -4.68 -6.87 6.32
N LYS A 302 -4.84 -5.57 6.57
CA LYS A 302 -5.08 -4.99 7.90
C LYS A 302 -6.54 -5.12 8.35
N LEU A 303 -7.49 -5.09 7.42
CA LEU A 303 -8.93 -5.12 7.72
C LEU A 303 -9.51 -6.53 7.69
N HIS A 304 -8.98 -7.44 6.86
CA HIS A 304 -9.53 -8.77 6.61
C HIS A 304 -11.01 -8.76 6.18
N ASP A 305 -11.39 -7.78 5.37
CA ASP A 305 -12.75 -7.74 4.82
C ASP A 305 -12.82 -8.46 3.48
N SER A 306 -13.20 -9.73 3.52
CA SER A 306 -13.36 -10.58 2.34
C SER A 306 -14.53 -10.22 1.40
N THR A 307 -15.28 -9.17 1.70
CA THR A 307 -16.42 -8.74 0.87
C THR A 307 -16.06 -7.65 -0.12
N VAL A 308 -14.86 -7.07 -0.01
CA VAL A 308 -14.39 -6.02 -0.89
C VAL A 308 -13.87 -6.62 -2.19
N PRO A 309 -14.31 -6.10 -3.34
CA PRO A 309 -13.76 -6.52 -4.64
C PRO A 309 -12.28 -6.15 -4.73
N GLY A 310 -11.52 -6.92 -5.50
CA GLY A 310 -10.13 -6.62 -5.79
C GLY A 310 -9.98 -5.35 -6.63
N ASP A 311 -8.84 -4.71 -6.47
CA ASP A 311 -8.41 -3.61 -7.33
C ASP A 311 -7.92 -4.11 -8.69
N THR A 312 -7.98 -3.22 -9.67
CA THR A 312 -7.42 -3.45 -11.01
C THR A 312 -5.99 -2.91 -11.09
N ILE A 313 -5.05 -3.71 -11.58
CA ILE A 313 -3.74 -3.21 -11.98
C ILE A 313 -3.69 -3.09 -13.50
N THR A 314 -3.43 -1.88 -13.98
CA THR A 314 -3.25 -1.56 -15.40
C THR A 314 -1.80 -1.15 -15.63
N LEU A 315 -1.12 -1.78 -16.58
CA LEU A 315 0.22 -1.38 -17.01
C LEU A 315 0.13 -0.35 -18.11
N TYR A 316 1.04 0.61 -18.08
CA TYR A 316 1.23 1.60 -19.13
C TYR A 316 2.61 1.36 -19.74
N GLU A 317 2.64 0.90 -20.98
CA GLU A 317 3.87 0.51 -21.67
C GLU A 317 4.04 1.36 -22.93
N ASN A 318 5.25 1.87 -23.16
CA ASN A 318 5.59 2.48 -24.44
C ASN A 318 6.26 1.40 -25.32
N PRO A 319 5.58 0.90 -26.36
CA PRO A 319 6.10 -0.18 -27.20
C PRO A 319 7.32 0.22 -28.04
N ALA A 320 7.66 1.51 -28.12
CA ALA A 320 8.86 1.98 -28.80
C ALA A 320 10.14 1.78 -27.96
N ASN A 321 10.01 1.61 -26.64
CA ASN A 321 11.16 1.43 -25.77
C ASN A 321 11.84 0.09 -25.98
N ARG A 322 13.18 0.09 -26.03
CA ARG A 322 14.02 -1.10 -25.92
C ARG A 322 14.83 -0.98 -24.63
N LEU A 323 14.45 -1.79 -23.66
CA LEU A 323 15.01 -1.73 -22.31
C LEU A 323 15.98 -2.89 -22.08
N THR A 324 17.01 -2.60 -21.31
CA THR A 324 17.81 -3.60 -20.59
C THR A 324 17.72 -3.28 -19.11
N VAL A 325 17.16 -4.19 -18.33
CA VAL A 325 16.96 -4.06 -16.88
C VAL A 325 17.84 -5.06 -16.17
N SER A 326 18.78 -4.59 -15.37
CA SER A 326 19.74 -5.41 -14.63
C SER A 326 19.49 -5.32 -13.13
N TYR A 327 19.58 -6.47 -12.46
CA TYR A 327 19.47 -6.62 -11.00
C TYR A 327 20.81 -7.11 -10.45
N PRO A 328 21.74 -6.20 -10.07
CA PRO A 328 23.12 -6.56 -9.71
C PRO A 328 23.26 -7.53 -8.53
N ASP A 329 22.28 -7.53 -7.62
CA ASP A 329 22.26 -8.41 -6.45
C ASP A 329 21.97 -9.88 -6.79
N THR A 330 21.22 -10.14 -7.85
CA THR A 330 20.92 -11.50 -8.34
C THR A 330 21.68 -11.88 -9.60
N GLY A 331 22.18 -10.89 -10.34
CA GLY A 331 22.80 -11.08 -11.66
C GLY A 331 21.78 -11.30 -12.78
N GLU A 332 20.47 -11.12 -12.49
CA GLU A 332 19.41 -11.25 -13.48
C GLU A 332 19.41 -10.04 -14.44
N VAL A 333 19.14 -10.29 -15.72
CA VAL A 333 18.95 -9.25 -16.74
C VAL A 333 17.71 -9.58 -17.56
N THR A 334 16.83 -8.58 -17.73
CA THR A 334 15.59 -8.72 -18.50
C THR A 334 15.41 -7.54 -19.47
N ASP A 335 14.41 -7.62 -20.34
CA ASP A 335 14.01 -6.55 -21.27
C ASP A 335 12.71 -5.84 -20.82
N THR A 336 12.21 -6.16 -19.63
CA THR A 336 10.95 -5.65 -19.09
C THR A 336 11.10 -5.13 -17.64
N LEU A 337 10.27 -4.16 -17.29
CA LEU A 337 10.17 -3.61 -15.92
C LEU A 337 9.25 -4.46 -15.02
N TYR A 338 8.62 -5.51 -15.56
CA TYR A 338 7.54 -6.23 -14.90
C TYR A 338 7.85 -7.73 -14.81
N ASN A 339 7.85 -8.27 -13.60
CA ASN A 339 7.83 -9.72 -13.41
C ASN A 339 6.38 -10.19 -13.19
N ARG A 340 5.76 -10.73 -14.23
CA ARG A 340 4.35 -11.15 -14.22
C ARG A 340 4.09 -12.40 -13.36
N ASP A 341 5.11 -13.11 -12.89
CA ASP A 341 4.93 -14.26 -11.99
C ASP A 341 4.33 -13.84 -10.63
N TYR A 342 4.52 -12.59 -10.22
CA TYR A 342 3.88 -12.04 -9.02
C TYR A 342 2.35 -11.92 -9.15
N LEU A 343 1.78 -11.94 -10.34
CA LEU A 343 0.33 -11.95 -10.53
C LEU A 343 -0.35 -13.22 -9.96
N ALA A 344 0.39 -14.32 -9.86
CA ALA A 344 -0.06 -15.55 -9.22
C ALA A 344 0.05 -15.50 -7.68
N GLN A 345 0.72 -14.48 -7.13
CA GLN A 345 0.92 -14.30 -5.70
C GLN A 345 -0.09 -13.28 -5.14
N LYS A 346 -0.21 -13.20 -3.82
CA LYS A 346 -1.07 -12.21 -3.18
C LYS A 346 -0.55 -10.80 -3.41
N ASP A 347 0.74 -10.57 -3.22
CA ASP A 347 1.38 -9.28 -3.45
C ASP A 347 1.66 -9.07 -4.95
N LYS A 348 0.59 -8.79 -5.69
CA LYS A 348 0.67 -8.56 -7.14
C LYS A 348 1.41 -7.26 -7.48
N TYR A 349 1.46 -6.27 -6.57
CA TYR A 349 2.20 -5.02 -6.78
C TYR A 349 3.73 -5.25 -6.90
N SER A 350 4.24 -6.33 -6.31
CA SER A 350 5.64 -6.75 -6.45
C SER A 350 6.06 -7.09 -7.88
N MET A 351 5.11 -7.15 -8.84
CA MET A 351 5.46 -7.27 -10.26
C MET A 351 6.25 -6.08 -10.81
N PHE A 352 6.05 -4.89 -10.25
CA PHE A 352 6.81 -3.70 -10.64
C PHE A 352 8.26 -3.83 -10.17
N LEU A 353 9.21 -3.69 -11.09
CA LEU A 353 10.66 -3.77 -10.85
C LEU A 353 11.12 -5.09 -10.19
N ASN A 354 10.40 -6.20 -10.42
CA ASN A 354 10.74 -7.51 -9.88
C ASN A 354 10.88 -7.51 -8.35
N ASN A 355 9.98 -6.77 -7.64
CA ASN A 355 9.93 -6.67 -6.18
C ASN A 355 11.01 -5.75 -5.56
N LEU A 356 11.83 -6.25 -4.66
CA LEU A 356 12.74 -5.48 -3.82
C LEU A 356 14.19 -5.79 -4.17
N HIS A 357 14.90 -4.82 -4.73
CA HIS A 357 16.33 -4.89 -5.03
C HIS A 357 17.06 -3.67 -4.45
N PRO A 358 18.29 -3.82 -3.96
CA PRO A 358 19.10 -2.69 -3.49
C PRO A 358 19.35 -1.65 -4.57
N LEU A 359 19.61 -2.13 -5.79
CA LEU A 359 19.86 -1.36 -7.00
C LEU A 359 19.22 -2.06 -8.18
N VAL A 360 18.52 -1.29 -9.02
CA VAL A 360 18.11 -1.73 -10.36
C VAL A 360 18.70 -0.75 -11.36
N GLU A 361 19.39 -1.27 -12.39
CA GLU A 361 19.93 -0.48 -13.48
C GLU A 361 19.05 -0.69 -14.72
N ILE A 362 18.56 0.40 -15.28
CA ILE A 362 17.68 0.38 -16.45
C ILE A 362 18.33 1.21 -17.55
N THR A 363 18.56 0.60 -18.70
CA THR A 363 19.03 1.28 -19.90
C THR A 363 17.91 1.28 -20.94
N ASN A 364 17.61 2.44 -21.50
CA ASN A 364 16.73 2.56 -22.66
C ASN A 364 17.54 2.95 -23.89
N GLU A 365 17.73 2.00 -24.82
CA GLU A 365 18.49 2.21 -26.04
C GLU A 365 17.78 3.15 -27.05
N THR A 366 16.49 3.39 -26.85
CA THR A 366 15.67 4.22 -27.74
C THR A 366 15.34 5.60 -27.16
N ALA A 367 15.85 5.92 -25.97
CA ALA A 367 15.67 7.24 -25.40
C ALA A 367 16.37 8.31 -26.28
N ASP A 368 15.61 9.35 -26.66
CA ASP A 368 16.16 10.51 -27.38
C ASP A 368 16.80 11.50 -26.40
N SER A 369 17.72 11.01 -25.59
CA SER A 369 18.37 11.77 -24.52
C SER A 369 19.61 11.03 -24.03
N ASP A 370 20.65 11.76 -23.65
CA ASP A 370 21.85 11.25 -22.96
C ASP A 370 21.75 11.42 -21.43
N ARG A 371 20.62 11.93 -20.92
CA ARG A 371 20.39 12.13 -19.49
C ARG A 371 20.39 10.80 -18.73
N GLN A 372 20.95 10.85 -17.52
CA GLN A 372 20.95 9.72 -16.62
C GLN A 372 20.39 10.14 -15.26
N LEU A 373 19.50 9.31 -14.70
CA LEU A 373 18.80 9.58 -13.44
C LEU A 373 19.26 8.63 -12.35
N VAL A 374 19.58 9.18 -11.18
CA VAL A 374 19.60 8.43 -9.93
C VAL A 374 18.28 8.65 -9.22
N LEU A 375 17.52 7.58 -9.01
CA LEU A 375 16.24 7.57 -8.30
C LEU A 375 16.42 6.88 -6.94
N ILE A 376 16.29 7.63 -5.86
CA ILE A 376 16.32 7.13 -4.48
C ILE A 376 14.88 7.11 -3.96
N LYS A 377 14.38 5.92 -3.54
CA LYS A 377 12.95 5.74 -3.52
C LYS A 377 12.43 4.83 -2.40
N ASP A 378 11.12 4.95 -2.17
CA ASP A 378 10.28 3.90 -1.60
C ASP A 378 9.47 3.19 -2.71
N SER A 379 8.54 2.31 -2.31
CA SER A 379 7.78 1.48 -3.26
C SER A 379 6.81 2.27 -4.16
N TYR A 380 6.45 3.50 -3.82
CA TYR A 380 5.60 4.33 -4.67
C TYR A 380 6.23 4.61 -6.04
N ALA A 381 7.55 4.78 -6.09
CA ALA A 381 8.23 5.00 -7.36
C ALA A 381 8.16 3.82 -8.33
N ASN A 382 7.92 2.60 -7.86
CA ASN A 382 7.95 1.40 -8.70
C ASN A 382 6.99 1.52 -9.89
N SER A 383 5.77 2.02 -9.68
CA SER A 383 4.79 2.26 -10.75
C SER A 383 5.02 3.54 -11.54
N MET A 384 5.92 4.42 -11.10
CA MET A 384 6.28 5.65 -11.83
C MET A 384 7.48 5.45 -12.77
N VAL A 385 8.38 4.51 -12.48
CA VAL A 385 9.57 4.20 -13.31
C VAL A 385 9.22 3.94 -14.79
N PRO A 386 8.12 3.22 -15.14
CA PRO A 386 7.74 3.01 -16.54
C PRO A 386 7.52 4.28 -17.36
N PHE A 387 7.19 5.39 -16.70
CA PHE A 387 7.06 6.68 -17.34
C PHE A 387 8.41 7.39 -17.48
N LEU A 388 9.26 7.29 -16.45
CA LEU A 388 10.57 7.96 -16.40
C LEU A 388 11.53 7.43 -17.46
N VAL A 389 11.50 6.14 -17.79
CA VAL A 389 12.38 5.52 -18.79
C VAL A 389 12.29 6.16 -20.17
N ASN A 390 11.22 6.89 -20.48
CA ASN A 390 11.05 7.57 -21.77
C ASN A 390 11.94 8.82 -21.92
N HIS A 391 12.53 9.33 -20.82
CA HIS A 391 13.29 10.58 -20.80
C HIS A 391 14.76 10.39 -20.50
N TYR A 392 15.15 9.18 -20.09
CA TYR A 392 16.51 8.90 -19.64
C TYR A 392 17.11 7.73 -20.40
N GLN A 393 18.33 7.91 -20.86
CA GLN A 393 19.13 6.82 -21.43
C GLN A 393 19.40 5.75 -20.36
N LYS A 394 19.64 6.19 -19.13
CA LYS A 394 19.90 5.28 -18.00
C LYS A 394 19.23 5.76 -16.73
N ILE A 395 18.67 4.84 -15.95
CA ILE A 395 18.12 5.09 -14.62
C ILE A 395 18.74 4.09 -13.64
N TYR A 396 19.28 4.60 -12.54
CA TYR A 396 19.74 3.84 -11.39
C TYR A 396 18.74 3.99 -10.26
N VAL A 397 18.04 2.90 -9.92
CA VAL A 397 16.98 2.90 -8.90
C VAL A 397 17.51 2.33 -7.61
N PHE A 398 17.64 3.15 -6.59
CA PHE A 398 18.14 2.78 -5.26
C PHE A 398 17.01 2.61 -4.26
N ASP A 399 16.93 1.43 -3.64
CA ASP A 399 16.15 1.22 -2.42
C ASP A 399 17.12 1.18 -1.22
N THR A 400 17.24 2.28 -0.52
CA THR A 400 18.21 2.45 0.56
C THR A 400 17.92 1.63 1.82
N ARG A 401 16.78 0.93 1.87
CA ARG A 401 16.53 -0.10 2.90
C ARG A 401 17.46 -1.30 2.74
N TYR A 402 17.90 -1.55 1.50
CA TYR A 402 18.72 -2.70 1.11
C TYR A 402 20.10 -2.28 0.60
N TYR A 403 20.23 -1.11 -0.04
CA TYR A 403 21.50 -0.56 -0.51
C TYR A 403 22.25 0.13 0.65
N ARG A 404 23.44 -0.35 0.98
CA ARG A 404 24.13 0.03 2.24
C ARG A 404 25.32 0.96 2.05
N PHE A 405 25.68 1.32 0.82
CA PHE A 405 26.91 2.07 0.54
C PHE A 405 26.69 3.59 0.41
N GLY A 406 25.46 4.04 0.46
CA GLY A 406 25.09 5.43 0.25
C GLY A 406 25.13 5.84 -1.25
N PRO A 407 24.00 6.31 -1.80
CA PRO A 407 23.94 6.72 -3.22
C PRO A 407 24.87 7.88 -3.58
N SER A 408 25.28 8.74 -2.64
CA SER A 408 26.18 9.86 -2.91
C SER A 408 27.55 9.43 -3.43
N SER A 409 28.10 8.33 -2.91
CA SER A 409 29.36 7.77 -3.42
C SER A 409 29.22 7.33 -4.87
N PHE A 410 28.12 6.61 -5.17
CA PHE A 410 27.80 6.19 -6.52
C PHE A 410 27.67 7.38 -7.48
N ILE A 411 26.92 8.43 -7.10
CA ILE A 411 26.74 9.63 -7.92
C ILE A 411 28.10 10.31 -8.20
N ASN A 412 29.00 10.36 -7.22
CA ASN A 412 30.32 10.97 -7.38
C ASN A 412 31.26 10.15 -8.28
N GLU A 413 31.10 8.82 -8.33
CA GLU A 413 31.83 7.93 -9.21
C GLU A 413 31.26 7.91 -10.64
N HIS A 414 30.04 8.41 -10.85
CA HIS A 414 29.31 8.44 -12.11
C HIS A 414 28.99 9.90 -12.52
N PRO A 415 29.98 10.69 -13.00
CA PRO A 415 29.78 12.08 -13.39
C PRO A 415 28.84 12.27 -14.58
N GLU A 416 28.49 11.22 -15.30
CA GLU A 416 27.47 11.18 -16.35
C GLU A 416 26.04 11.27 -15.82
N VAL A 417 25.81 11.07 -14.54
CA VAL A 417 24.49 11.28 -13.90
C VAL A 417 24.13 12.75 -13.97
N THR A 418 23.00 13.05 -14.57
CA THR A 418 22.52 14.44 -14.76
C THR A 418 21.49 14.87 -13.73
N ASP A 419 20.70 13.93 -13.22
CA ASP A 419 19.56 14.20 -12.36
C ASP A 419 19.53 13.26 -11.15
N VAL A 420 19.05 13.77 -10.03
CA VAL A 420 18.79 12.98 -8.82
C VAL A 420 17.37 13.25 -8.35
N LEU A 421 16.58 12.18 -8.14
CA LEU A 421 15.23 12.25 -7.60
C LEU A 421 15.13 11.47 -6.31
N LEU A 422 14.71 12.14 -5.24
CA LEU A 422 14.27 11.54 -3.98
C LEU A 422 12.74 11.43 -4.03
N LEU A 423 12.19 10.22 -4.04
CA LEU A 423 10.75 9.98 -4.09
C LEU A 423 10.32 9.13 -2.89
N TYR A 424 9.52 9.74 -2.00
CA TYR A 424 8.99 9.09 -0.80
C TYR A 424 7.54 9.47 -0.56
N ASN A 425 6.72 8.50 -0.14
CA ASN A 425 5.37 8.79 0.32
C ASN A 425 5.34 9.25 1.78
N MET A 426 4.31 10.01 2.13
CA MET A 426 4.22 10.65 3.44
C MET A 426 3.87 9.72 4.59
N ASN A 427 3.36 8.51 4.35
CA ASN A 427 3.04 7.56 5.43
C ASN A 427 4.25 6.75 5.89
N THR A 428 5.18 6.46 4.97
CA THR A 428 6.33 5.59 5.28
C THR A 428 7.62 6.35 5.52
N ILE A 429 7.72 7.61 5.13
CA ILE A 429 8.97 8.40 5.21
C ILE A 429 9.60 8.40 6.62
N ASP A 430 8.80 8.39 7.69
CA ASP A 430 9.29 8.37 9.08
C ASP A 430 9.73 6.99 9.55
N THR A 431 9.16 5.94 9.00
CA THR A 431 9.39 4.54 9.36
C THR A 431 10.33 3.83 8.39
N ASP A 432 10.62 4.44 7.24
CA ASP A 432 11.53 3.89 6.27
C ASP A 432 12.98 3.93 6.81
N LEU A 433 13.52 2.74 7.08
CA LEU A 433 14.88 2.58 7.59
C LEU A 433 15.94 3.03 6.57
N GLY A 434 15.59 3.05 5.29
CA GLY A 434 16.45 3.47 4.20
C GLY A 434 16.81 4.95 4.22
N VAL A 435 15.92 5.80 4.75
CA VAL A 435 16.20 7.24 4.90
C VAL A 435 17.49 7.50 5.71
N GLY A 436 17.86 6.59 6.62
CA GLY A 436 19.11 6.67 7.37
C GLY A 436 20.38 6.40 6.56
N GLY A 437 20.28 5.78 5.40
CA GLY A 437 21.39 5.36 4.51
C GLY A 437 21.44 6.08 3.16
N ILE A 438 20.77 7.21 3.04
CA ILE A 438 20.60 7.94 1.79
C ILE A 438 21.90 8.58 1.24
N PHE A 439 22.91 8.85 2.08
CA PHE A 439 24.10 9.59 1.67
C PHE A 439 25.38 8.76 1.76
#